data_581e300bac60d71c1a7ab60ca9ec6a16
#
_entry.id   581e300bac60d71c1a7ab60ca9ec6a16
#
_cell.length_a   1.000
_cell.length_b   1.000
_cell.length_c   1.000
_cell.angle_alpha   90.00
_cell.angle_beta   90.00
_cell.angle_gamma   90.00
#
_symmetry.space_group_name_H-M   'P 1'
#
loop_
_entity.id
_entity.type
_entity.pdbx_description
1 polymer ?
#
loop_
_entity_poly.entity_id
_entity_poly.type
_entity_poly.pdbx_seq_one_letter_code
_entity_poly.pdbx_strand_id
1 'polypeptide(L)'
;MKTRSIFIFIALVLALGGVILLSFPREPHYQGRSLTSWLQQCNDTPLDETQRLSEAQTAVRAMPIKKVLPRLLNLVEAKDDPVSVWMIDKSDKFRVQFLKWHSAEDFQQLGIAGFEALETNAAPAVAELTKLLNDKLHAFVAVRCLVAVGPPAELSVSQALTNQSVQVRYFATQQFAWVTDSDEVYLAKMRECLQDPDGSVRFAAVQGIGLQTQAPDLAIPLLLEALRDKQDTVASWAAKFLANFGTNVMRAFPDLSNAVEHGSPNTVNQALKTLVVIAPDKALPIVFENFRSADSHRRKISVELLNQYPATNLEIQTAMQQSASDPDPALARRARELITKQYQAEHPIESQFSDDPSVAGKSLGEWLKLHDTDGAFSEEAKQALKQMGTNAIPALLKRIVYVQPPFGLRAPEINIDAVRAFITLGEHATPALPQLQALMDGTNQDTALFAMLATVGTGSNAMSILFKGLTNQFPEVRGEAANNLTDGIGKDFPQWRQQAIPVFVKLLNDPNEDVRLSATNQLKEIDPAAAAKAGIK
;
A
#
# COMPACT_ATOMS: atom_id res chain seq x y z
N MET A 1 -36.94 18.49 36.56
CA MET A 1 -36.15 19.65 36.09
C MET A 1 -35.65 19.49 34.64
N LYS A 2 -35.34 18.31 34.13
CA LYS A 2 -34.81 18.11 32.77
C LYS A 2 -35.80 18.47 31.63
N THR A 3 -37.10 18.20 31.77
CA THR A 3 -38.09 18.45 30.72
C THR A 3 -38.39 19.95 30.50
N ARG A 4 -38.45 20.77 31.55
CA ARG A 4 -38.62 22.23 31.40
C ARG A 4 -37.45 22.91 30.68
N SER A 5 -36.23 22.48 30.95
CA SER A 5 -35.01 23.01 30.27
C SER A 5 -35.01 22.67 28.79
N ILE A 6 -35.52 21.50 28.40
CA ILE A 6 -35.63 21.08 26.99
C ILE A 6 -36.70 21.92 26.28
N PHE A 7 -37.84 22.20 26.88
CA PHE A 7 -38.87 23.04 26.28
C PHE A 7 -38.45 24.50 26.12
N ILE A 8 -37.71 25.05 27.08
CA ILE A 8 -37.14 26.42 26.97
C ILE A 8 -36.08 26.47 25.87
N PHE A 9 -35.25 25.45 25.75
CA PHE A 9 -34.28 25.32 24.69
C PHE A 9 -34.92 25.26 23.30
N ILE A 10 -35.95 24.41 23.12
CA ILE A 10 -36.71 24.30 21.87
C ILE A 10 -37.41 25.64 21.52
N ALA A 11 -37.99 26.32 22.49
CA ALA A 11 -38.67 27.60 22.29
C ALA A 11 -37.66 28.72 21.89
N LEU A 12 -36.48 28.75 22.51
CA LEU A 12 -35.40 29.67 22.14
C LEU A 12 -34.86 29.40 20.74
N VAL A 13 -34.71 28.14 20.37
CA VAL A 13 -34.27 27.72 19.03
C VAL A 13 -35.32 28.10 17.97
N LEU A 14 -36.61 27.93 18.25
CA LEU A 14 -37.66 28.32 17.32
C LEU A 14 -37.79 29.86 17.20
N ALA A 15 -37.58 30.60 18.28
CA ALA A 15 -37.60 32.07 18.26
C ALA A 15 -36.40 32.66 17.51
N LEU A 16 -35.21 32.15 17.75
CA LEU A 16 -33.97 32.49 17.02
C LEU A 16 -34.05 32.07 15.54
N GLY A 17 -34.55 30.88 15.26
CA GLY A 17 -34.76 30.40 13.89
C GLY A 17 -35.74 31.26 13.10
N GLY A 18 -36.82 31.76 13.76
CA GLY A 18 -37.78 32.70 13.16
C GLY A 18 -37.17 34.07 12.82
N VAL A 19 -36.31 34.63 13.68
CA VAL A 19 -35.60 35.90 13.43
C VAL A 19 -34.56 35.72 12.30
N ILE A 20 -33.87 34.61 12.28
CA ILE A 20 -32.89 34.27 11.23
C ILE A 20 -33.61 34.13 9.87
N LEU A 21 -34.71 33.41 9.77
CA LEU A 21 -35.51 33.22 8.54
C LEU A 21 -36.02 34.55 7.94
N LEU A 22 -36.29 35.58 8.78
CA LEU A 22 -36.76 36.89 8.33
C LEU A 22 -35.63 37.83 7.91
N SER A 23 -34.42 37.56 8.32
CA SER A 23 -33.26 38.45 8.12
C SER A 23 -32.42 38.13 6.85
N PHE A 24 -32.62 36.94 6.24
CA PHE A 24 -31.85 36.56 5.05
C PHE A 24 -32.58 36.96 3.76
N PRO A 25 -31.87 37.59 2.78
CA PRO A 25 -32.43 37.77 1.44
C PRO A 25 -32.83 36.42 0.84
N ARG A 26 -34.00 36.37 0.16
CA ARG A 26 -34.52 35.15 -0.45
C ARG A 26 -33.44 34.52 -1.35
N GLU A 27 -33.09 33.28 -1.02
CA GLU A 27 -32.12 32.52 -1.82
C GLU A 27 -32.60 32.37 -3.26
N PRO A 28 -31.66 32.32 -4.24
CA PRO A 28 -32.01 31.90 -5.60
C PRO A 28 -32.54 30.45 -5.60
N HIS A 29 -33.53 30.20 -6.46
CA HIS A 29 -34.11 28.87 -6.64
C HIS A 29 -34.03 28.46 -8.10
N TYR A 30 -33.85 27.16 -8.32
CA TYR A 30 -33.92 26.53 -9.63
C TYR A 30 -34.65 25.19 -9.47
N GLN A 31 -35.66 24.94 -10.33
CA GLN A 31 -36.51 23.73 -10.29
C GLN A 31 -37.10 23.44 -8.89
N GLY A 32 -37.53 24.49 -8.17
CA GLY A 32 -38.15 24.36 -6.87
C GLY A 32 -37.18 24.14 -5.68
N ARG A 33 -35.89 24.02 -5.93
CA ARG A 33 -34.85 23.84 -4.88
C ARG A 33 -34.01 25.10 -4.73
N SER A 34 -33.61 25.40 -3.48
CA SER A 34 -32.77 26.54 -3.14
C SER A 34 -31.32 26.33 -3.56
N LEU A 35 -30.55 27.43 -3.73
CA LEU A 35 -29.13 27.40 -3.99
C LEU A 35 -28.39 26.52 -2.97
N THR A 36 -28.62 26.72 -1.67
CA THR A 36 -27.99 25.92 -0.61
C THR A 36 -28.22 24.42 -0.80
N SER A 37 -29.43 24.00 -1.17
CA SER A 37 -29.74 22.59 -1.43
C SER A 37 -28.95 22.01 -2.62
N TRP A 38 -28.72 22.80 -3.67
CA TRP A 38 -27.90 22.38 -4.81
C TRP A 38 -26.40 22.36 -4.47
N LEU A 39 -25.94 23.34 -3.66
CA LEU A 39 -24.55 23.38 -3.18
C LEU A 39 -24.23 22.18 -2.26
N GLN A 40 -25.16 21.79 -1.41
CA GLN A 40 -25.02 20.56 -0.61
C GLN A 40 -24.90 19.32 -1.51
N GLN A 41 -25.69 19.24 -2.57
CA GLN A 41 -25.55 18.14 -3.52
C GLN A 41 -24.19 18.18 -4.23
N CYS A 42 -23.65 19.36 -4.61
CA CYS A 42 -22.30 19.47 -5.16
C CYS A 42 -21.23 18.99 -4.17
N ASN A 43 -21.36 19.36 -2.89
CA ASN A 43 -20.39 19.05 -1.84
C ASN A 43 -20.45 17.58 -1.40
N ASP A 44 -21.66 17.00 -1.29
CA ASP A 44 -21.89 15.69 -0.72
C ASP A 44 -21.90 14.56 -1.76
N THR A 45 -21.85 14.88 -3.06
CA THR A 45 -21.86 13.87 -4.12
C THR A 45 -20.43 13.37 -4.39
N PRO A 46 -20.17 12.06 -4.26
CA PRO A 46 -18.89 11.47 -4.60
C PRO A 46 -18.50 11.72 -6.08
N LEU A 47 -17.19 11.81 -6.36
CA LEU A 47 -16.67 12.11 -7.71
C LEU A 47 -17.01 11.03 -8.76
N ASP A 48 -17.32 9.81 -8.34
CA ASP A 48 -17.76 8.72 -9.19
C ASP A 48 -19.25 8.82 -9.59
N GLU A 49 -20.06 9.58 -8.84
CA GLU A 49 -21.45 9.89 -9.21
C GLU A 49 -21.54 11.11 -10.15
N THR A 50 -20.82 11.06 -11.27
CA THR A 50 -20.63 12.19 -12.20
C THR A 50 -21.93 12.81 -12.72
N GLN A 51 -22.98 12.01 -12.94
CA GLN A 51 -24.26 12.51 -13.44
C GLN A 51 -24.96 13.41 -12.40
N ARG A 52 -24.99 13.02 -11.14
CA ARG A 52 -25.61 13.80 -10.03
C ARG A 52 -24.84 15.09 -9.76
N LEU A 53 -23.50 15.02 -9.84
CA LEU A 53 -22.64 16.19 -9.67
C LEU A 53 -22.85 17.18 -10.82
N SER A 54 -22.87 16.69 -12.07
CA SER A 54 -23.12 17.52 -13.26
C SER A 54 -24.51 18.17 -13.25
N GLU A 55 -25.55 17.48 -12.75
CA GLU A 55 -26.88 18.04 -12.58
C GLU A 55 -26.89 19.21 -11.58
N ALA A 56 -26.24 19.03 -10.43
CA ALA A 56 -26.16 20.06 -9.41
C ALA A 56 -25.36 21.30 -9.89
N GLN A 57 -24.24 21.09 -10.56
CA GLN A 57 -23.44 22.16 -11.16
C GLN A 57 -24.24 22.92 -12.23
N THR A 58 -24.96 22.19 -13.08
CA THR A 58 -25.83 22.79 -14.11
C THR A 58 -26.93 23.64 -13.48
N ALA A 59 -27.53 23.18 -12.40
CA ALA A 59 -28.55 23.92 -11.67
C ALA A 59 -28.00 25.23 -11.09
N VAL A 60 -26.80 25.21 -10.51
CA VAL A 60 -26.13 26.41 -9.97
C VAL A 60 -25.82 27.41 -11.09
N ARG A 61 -25.31 26.94 -12.24
CA ARG A 61 -25.00 27.79 -13.42
C ARG A 61 -26.25 28.41 -14.04
N ALA A 62 -27.40 27.75 -13.95
CA ALA A 62 -28.66 28.26 -14.49
C ALA A 62 -29.29 29.38 -13.64
N MET A 63 -28.82 29.58 -12.41
CA MET A 63 -29.32 30.65 -11.55
C MET A 63 -28.75 32.03 -11.90
N PRO A 64 -29.48 33.12 -11.65
CA PRO A 64 -29.00 34.47 -11.92
C PRO A 64 -27.72 34.78 -11.15
N ILE A 65 -26.58 34.92 -11.84
CA ILE A 65 -25.24 35.09 -11.26
C ILE A 65 -25.18 36.29 -10.29
N LYS A 66 -25.88 37.39 -10.60
CA LYS A 66 -25.97 38.58 -9.73
C LYS A 66 -26.59 38.28 -8.35
N LYS A 67 -27.35 37.18 -8.21
CA LYS A 67 -27.93 36.75 -6.92
C LYS A 67 -27.10 35.63 -6.26
N VAL A 68 -26.42 34.83 -7.07
CA VAL A 68 -25.61 33.70 -6.59
C VAL A 68 -24.30 34.19 -5.97
N LEU A 69 -23.53 35.06 -6.68
CA LEU A 69 -22.19 35.47 -6.23
C LEU A 69 -22.19 36.14 -4.84
N PRO A 70 -23.09 37.10 -4.51
CA PRO A 70 -23.11 37.68 -3.17
C PRO A 70 -23.37 36.63 -2.07
N ARG A 71 -24.18 35.63 -2.40
CA ARG A 71 -24.45 34.53 -1.46
C ARG A 71 -23.24 33.63 -1.25
N LEU A 72 -22.51 33.28 -2.32
CA LEU A 72 -21.30 32.50 -2.22
C LEU A 72 -20.21 33.25 -1.44
N LEU A 73 -20.01 34.53 -1.67
CA LEU A 73 -19.07 35.37 -0.92
C LEU A 73 -19.41 35.39 0.57
N ASN A 74 -20.70 35.54 0.93
CA ASN A 74 -21.12 35.48 2.33
C ASN A 74 -20.84 34.09 2.97
N LEU A 75 -20.96 33.00 2.20
CA LEU A 75 -20.61 31.66 2.68
C LEU A 75 -19.09 31.53 2.90
N VAL A 76 -18.27 32.04 2.00
CA VAL A 76 -16.81 32.05 2.11
C VAL A 76 -16.34 32.88 3.32
N GLU A 77 -17.00 33.99 3.62
CA GLU A 77 -16.71 34.90 4.76
C GLU A 77 -17.33 34.44 6.08
N ALA A 78 -17.98 33.24 6.13
CA ALA A 78 -18.60 32.75 7.35
C ALA A 78 -17.57 32.60 8.48
N LYS A 79 -18.01 33.00 9.69
CA LYS A 79 -17.22 32.92 10.93
C LYS A 79 -18.05 32.19 11.99
N ASP A 80 -17.37 31.42 12.80
CA ASP A 80 -18.00 30.81 13.96
C ASP A 80 -18.30 31.90 14.99
N ASP A 81 -19.56 32.02 15.35
CA ASP A 81 -19.98 32.83 16.49
C ASP A 81 -20.12 31.97 17.75
N PRO A 82 -19.97 32.57 18.96
CA PRO A 82 -20.03 31.82 20.22
C PRO A 82 -21.33 31.03 20.43
N VAL A 83 -22.44 31.50 19.85
CA VAL A 83 -23.74 30.83 19.98
C VAL A 83 -23.80 29.59 19.11
N SER A 84 -23.37 29.68 17.87
CA SER A 84 -23.26 28.54 16.93
C SER A 84 -22.35 27.46 17.49
N VAL A 85 -21.16 27.81 17.97
CA VAL A 85 -20.21 26.87 18.60
C VAL A 85 -20.85 26.19 19.82
N TRP A 86 -21.51 26.97 20.68
CA TRP A 86 -22.23 26.42 21.86
C TRP A 86 -23.35 25.45 21.45
N MET A 87 -24.08 25.78 20.38
CA MET A 87 -25.19 24.95 19.89
C MET A 87 -24.70 23.64 19.31
N ILE A 88 -23.59 23.65 18.55
CA ILE A 88 -22.93 22.44 18.02
C ILE A 88 -22.48 21.55 19.18
N ASP A 89 -21.76 22.08 20.18
CA ASP A 89 -21.33 21.33 21.38
C ASP A 89 -22.49 20.69 22.12
N LYS A 90 -23.62 21.42 22.24
CA LYS A 90 -24.80 20.90 22.93
C LYS A 90 -25.60 19.89 22.12
N SER A 91 -25.70 20.06 20.77
CA SER A 91 -26.37 19.09 19.90
C SER A 91 -25.66 17.74 19.93
N ASP A 92 -24.34 17.73 19.90
CA ASP A 92 -23.51 16.53 19.99
C ASP A 92 -23.64 15.86 21.36
N LYS A 93 -23.56 16.65 22.44
CA LYS A 93 -23.70 16.16 23.83
C LYS A 93 -25.08 15.57 24.13
N PHE A 94 -26.13 16.11 23.54
CA PHE A 94 -27.50 15.64 23.75
C PHE A 94 -27.99 14.67 22.68
N ARG A 95 -27.16 14.33 21.68
CA ARG A 95 -27.48 13.46 20.52
C ARG A 95 -28.78 13.91 19.79
N VAL A 96 -28.94 15.22 19.62
CA VAL A 96 -30.09 15.82 18.94
C VAL A 96 -29.82 15.85 17.45
N GLN A 97 -29.97 14.71 16.78
CA GLN A 97 -29.57 14.53 15.34
C GLN A 97 -30.52 15.20 14.33
N PHE A 98 -31.69 15.66 14.73
CA PHE A 98 -32.66 16.28 13.83
C PHE A 98 -32.42 17.77 13.57
N LEU A 99 -31.50 18.42 14.32
CA LEU A 99 -31.04 19.79 14.10
C LEU A 99 -29.57 19.73 13.67
N LYS A 100 -29.33 19.72 12.37
CA LYS A 100 -27.95 19.90 11.83
C LYS A 100 -27.56 21.36 11.96
N TRP A 101 -26.67 21.66 12.89
CA TRP A 101 -26.01 22.94 12.98
C TRP A 101 -24.77 22.91 12.09
N HIS A 102 -24.56 23.98 11.33
CA HIS A 102 -23.42 24.10 10.44
C HIS A 102 -22.38 25.03 11.06
N SER A 103 -21.12 24.59 11.04
CA SER A 103 -19.96 25.42 11.40
C SER A 103 -19.65 26.45 10.31
N ALA A 104 -18.80 27.41 10.60
CA ALA A 104 -18.24 28.29 9.57
C ALA A 104 -17.56 27.49 8.45
N GLU A 105 -16.87 26.40 8.82
CA GLU A 105 -16.21 25.52 7.86
C GLU A 105 -17.22 24.85 6.90
N ASP A 106 -18.36 24.35 7.41
CA ASP A 106 -19.41 23.77 6.55
C ASP A 106 -19.92 24.81 5.53
N PHE A 107 -20.15 26.05 5.96
CA PHE A 107 -20.57 27.12 5.07
C PHE A 107 -19.48 27.48 4.05
N GLN A 108 -18.23 27.54 4.47
CA GLN A 108 -17.10 27.80 3.58
C GLN A 108 -16.94 26.70 2.52
N GLN A 109 -17.12 25.43 2.88
CA GLN A 109 -17.11 24.31 1.92
C GLN A 109 -18.25 24.45 0.88
N LEU A 110 -19.45 24.83 1.31
CA LEU A 110 -20.55 25.13 0.36
C LEU A 110 -20.21 26.31 -0.56
N GLY A 111 -19.54 27.34 -0.03
CA GLY A 111 -19.03 28.45 -0.82
C GLY A 111 -18.05 27.99 -1.91
N ILE A 112 -17.06 27.18 -1.53
CA ILE A 112 -16.08 26.60 -2.47
C ILE A 112 -16.78 25.76 -3.53
N ALA A 113 -17.68 24.83 -3.16
CA ALA A 113 -18.44 24.01 -4.10
C ALA A 113 -19.26 24.86 -5.09
N GLY A 114 -19.74 26.03 -4.64
CA GLY A 114 -20.42 26.99 -5.52
C GLY A 114 -19.48 27.63 -6.55
N PHE A 115 -18.27 28.01 -6.16
CA PHE A 115 -17.25 28.53 -7.08
C PHE A 115 -16.76 27.45 -8.04
N GLU A 116 -16.56 26.21 -7.58
CA GLU A 116 -16.24 25.06 -8.42
C GLU A 116 -17.36 24.76 -9.44
N ALA A 117 -18.62 24.91 -9.04
CA ALA A 117 -19.76 24.75 -9.95
C ALA A 117 -19.83 25.86 -11.02
N LEU A 118 -19.50 27.09 -10.65
CA LEU A 118 -19.59 28.25 -11.55
C LEU A 118 -18.39 28.39 -12.48
N GLU A 119 -17.21 27.96 -12.06
CA GLU A 119 -15.95 28.11 -12.80
C GLU A 119 -15.73 29.57 -13.28
N THR A 120 -15.38 29.78 -14.56
CA THR A 120 -15.14 31.11 -15.15
C THR A 120 -16.34 32.06 -15.08
N ASN A 121 -17.57 31.55 -14.92
CA ASN A 121 -18.74 32.41 -14.69
C ASN A 121 -18.66 33.20 -13.39
N ALA A 122 -17.84 32.76 -12.44
CA ALA A 122 -17.60 33.48 -11.18
C ALA A 122 -16.54 34.57 -11.29
N ALA A 123 -15.97 34.85 -12.47
CA ALA A 123 -14.97 35.92 -12.67
C ALA A 123 -15.33 37.27 -12.03
N PRO A 124 -16.60 37.75 -11.99
CA PRO A 124 -16.93 39.00 -11.31
C PRO A 124 -16.64 39.02 -9.81
N ALA A 125 -16.46 37.85 -9.15
CA ALA A 125 -16.14 37.81 -7.73
C ALA A 125 -14.63 37.83 -7.44
N VAL A 126 -13.76 37.75 -8.44
CA VAL A 126 -12.30 37.69 -8.27
C VAL A 126 -11.75 38.83 -7.43
N ALA A 127 -12.22 40.06 -7.65
CA ALA A 127 -11.75 41.23 -6.90
C ALA A 127 -12.06 41.14 -5.39
N GLU A 128 -13.24 40.61 -5.02
CA GLU A 128 -13.62 40.45 -3.61
C GLU A 128 -12.85 39.27 -2.97
N LEU A 129 -12.73 38.16 -3.68
CA LEU A 129 -11.94 37.00 -3.22
C LEU A 129 -10.46 37.41 -3.02
N THR A 130 -9.90 38.25 -3.89
CA THR A 130 -8.52 38.74 -3.77
C THR A 130 -8.29 39.54 -2.49
N LYS A 131 -9.27 40.34 -2.06
CA LYS A 131 -9.18 41.07 -0.79
C LYS A 131 -9.06 40.10 0.40
N LEU A 132 -9.76 38.98 0.34
CA LEU A 132 -9.76 37.95 1.39
C LEU A 132 -8.42 37.21 1.52
N LEU A 133 -7.53 37.25 0.53
CA LEU A 133 -6.17 36.68 0.64
C LEU A 133 -5.35 37.37 1.76
N ASN A 134 -5.70 38.59 2.19
CA ASN A 134 -5.05 39.29 3.29
C ASN A 134 -5.70 38.99 4.66
N ASP A 135 -6.83 38.31 4.69
CA ASP A 135 -7.49 37.92 5.94
C ASP A 135 -7.00 36.54 6.38
N LYS A 136 -6.36 36.46 7.55
CA LYS A 136 -5.78 35.20 8.09
C LYS A 136 -6.79 34.07 8.21
N LEU A 137 -8.07 34.36 8.43
CA LEU A 137 -9.11 33.35 8.60
C LEU A 137 -9.62 32.81 7.25
N HIS A 138 -9.65 33.65 6.22
CA HIS A 138 -10.31 33.35 4.96
C HIS A 138 -9.35 33.17 3.79
N ALA A 139 -8.04 33.51 3.95
CA ALA A 139 -7.08 33.43 2.86
C ALA A 139 -7.01 32.07 2.17
N PHE A 140 -7.09 30.97 2.95
CA PHE A 140 -7.05 29.63 2.40
C PHE A 140 -8.32 29.29 1.61
N VAL A 141 -9.49 29.68 2.12
CA VAL A 141 -10.77 29.49 1.41
C VAL A 141 -10.80 30.34 0.14
N ALA A 142 -10.33 31.59 0.24
CA ALA A 142 -10.27 32.52 -0.90
C ALA A 142 -9.41 32.00 -2.04
N VAL A 143 -8.20 31.46 -1.75
CA VAL A 143 -7.34 30.92 -2.81
C VAL A 143 -7.96 29.68 -3.47
N ARG A 144 -8.67 28.83 -2.71
CA ARG A 144 -9.41 27.70 -3.27
C ARG A 144 -10.50 28.17 -4.25
N CYS A 145 -11.26 29.18 -3.86
CA CYS A 145 -12.28 29.77 -4.73
C CYS A 145 -11.67 30.42 -5.98
N LEU A 146 -10.55 31.14 -5.85
CA LEU A 146 -9.84 31.75 -6.98
C LEU A 146 -9.34 30.71 -7.98
N VAL A 147 -8.77 29.61 -7.50
CA VAL A 147 -8.36 28.48 -8.35
C VAL A 147 -9.58 27.87 -9.08
N ALA A 148 -10.70 27.72 -8.40
CA ALA A 148 -11.94 27.23 -9.00
C ALA A 148 -12.50 28.14 -10.11
N VAL A 149 -12.27 29.46 -10.02
CA VAL A 149 -12.62 30.41 -11.09
C VAL A 149 -11.76 30.19 -12.35
N GLY A 150 -10.53 29.71 -12.20
CA GLY A 150 -9.62 29.43 -13.30
C GLY A 150 -8.90 30.65 -13.87
N PRO A 151 -8.61 30.72 -15.18
CA PRO A 151 -7.77 31.74 -15.81
C PRO A 151 -8.10 33.19 -15.48
N PRO A 152 -9.37 33.64 -15.30
CA PRO A 152 -9.66 35.00 -14.88
C PRO A 152 -9.04 35.41 -13.54
N ALA A 153 -8.65 34.42 -12.71
CA ALA A 153 -8.04 34.64 -11.40
C ALA A 153 -6.51 34.52 -11.39
N GLU A 154 -5.84 34.33 -12.52
CA GLU A 154 -4.39 34.09 -12.61
C GLU A 154 -3.58 35.10 -11.80
N LEU A 155 -3.84 36.41 -11.97
CA LEU A 155 -3.12 37.45 -11.23
C LEU A 155 -3.31 37.31 -9.71
N SER A 156 -4.52 37.01 -9.27
CA SER A 156 -4.85 36.88 -7.84
C SER A 156 -4.22 35.62 -7.23
N VAL A 157 -4.22 34.50 -7.94
CA VAL A 157 -3.53 33.28 -7.50
C VAL A 157 -2.01 33.48 -7.52
N SER A 158 -1.48 34.26 -8.50
CA SER A 158 -0.07 34.66 -8.49
C SER A 158 0.30 35.50 -7.24
N GLN A 159 -0.59 36.37 -6.75
CA GLN A 159 -0.39 37.08 -5.48
C GLN A 159 -0.41 36.10 -4.28
N ALA A 160 -1.23 35.06 -4.33
CA ALA A 160 -1.29 34.04 -3.27
C ALA A 160 0.01 33.24 -3.13
N LEU A 161 0.85 33.16 -4.17
CA LEU A 161 2.18 32.50 -4.10
C LEU A 161 3.14 33.19 -3.13
N THR A 162 2.91 34.48 -2.78
CA THR A 162 3.72 35.24 -1.83
C THR A 162 2.99 35.52 -0.51
N ASN A 163 1.88 34.83 -0.24
CA ASN A 163 1.08 35.01 0.97
C ASN A 163 1.88 34.71 2.24
N GLN A 164 1.54 35.37 3.36
CA GLN A 164 2.18 35.11 4.66
C GLN A 164 1.94 33.66 5.15
N SER A 165 0.78 33.08 4.85
CA SER A 165 0.44 31.69 5.21
C SER A 165 1.13 30.69 4.27
N VAL A 166 1.93 29.78 4.85
CA VAL A 166 2.55 28.68 4.11
C VAL A 166 1.51 27.81 3.40
N GLN A 167 0.39 27.56 4.07
CA GLN A 167 -0.69 26.73 3.52
C GLN A 167 -1.30 27.36 2.26
N VAL A 168 -1.46 28.68 2.24
CA VAL A 168 -1.96 29.41 1.05
C VAL A 168 -0.93 29.34 -0.08
N ARG A 169 0.35 29.61 0.20
CA ARG A 169 1.42 29.51 -0.79
C ARG A 169 1.54 28.11 -1.38
N TYR A 170 1.54 27.10 -0.50
CA TYR A 170 1.62 25.69 -0.91
C TYR A 170 0.48 25.32 -1.86
N PHE A 171 -0.77 25.62 -1.47
CA PHE A 171 -1.95 25.32 -2.29
C PHE A 171 -1.93 26.09 -3.62
N ALA A 172 -1.62 27.38 -3.58
CA ALA A 172 -1.49 28.19 -4.79
C ALA A 172 -0.44 27.61 -5.75
N THR A 173 0.73 27.19 -5.23
CA THR A 173 1.80 26.57 -6.02
C THR A 173 1.34 25.27 -6.68
N GLN A 174 0.67 24.39 -5.93
CA GLN A 174 0.16 23.12 -6.48
C GLN A 174 -0.86 23.32 -7.60
N GLN A 175 -1.68 24.38 -7.49
CA GLN A 175 -2.85 24.55 -8.34
C GLN A 175 -2.64 25.63 -9.42
N PHE A 176 -1.47 26.26 -9.48
CA PHE A 176 -1.22 27.39 -10.40
C PHE A 176 -1.41 27.03 -11.87
N ALA A 177 -1.13 25.78 -12.25
CA ALA A 177 -1.34 25.27 -13.60
C ALA A 177 -2.82 25.33 -14.08
N TRP A 178 -3.78 25.37 -13.13
CA TRP A 178 -5.21 25.45 -13.47
C TRP A 178 -5.69 26.86 -13.78
N VAL A 179 -4.87 27.85 -13.52
CA VAL A 179 -5.23 29.28 -13.69
C VAL A 179 -4.44 29.98 -14.78
N THR A 180 -3.45 29.33 -15.39
CA THR A 180 -2.67 29.88 -16.49
C THR A 180 -2.57 28.89 -17.64
N ASP A 181 -2.68 29.41 -18.87
CA ASP A 181 -2.53 28.63 -20.11
C ASP A 181 -1.11 28.78 -20.71
N SER A 182 -0.22 29.57 -20.07
CA SER A 182 1.14 29.82 -20.55
C SER A 182 2.17 29.06 -19.75
N ASP A 183 2.88 28.12 -20.39
CA ASP A 183 4.02 27.41 -19.79
C ASP A 183 5.13 28.38 -19.33
N GLU A 184 5.33 29.48 -20.04
CA GLU A 184 6.34 30.48 -19.69
C GLU A 184 5.99 31.19 -18.37
N VAL A 185 4.73 31.63 -18.25
CA VAL A 185 4.23 32.26 -17.01
C VAL A 185 4.27 31.25 -15.86
N TYR A 186 3.80 30.03 -16.13
CA TYR A 186 3.81 28.95 -15.16
C TYR A 186 5.22 28.69 -14.61
N LEU A 187 6.18 28.43 -15.48
CA LEU A 187 7.55 28.08 -15.09
C LEU A 187 8.28 29.27 -14.44
N ALA A 188 8.01 30.50 -14.86
CA ALA A 188 8.52 31.70 -14.19
C ALA A 188 8.03 31.78 -12.73
N LYS A 189 6.75 31.47 -12.46
CA LYS A 189 6.20 31.45 -11.11
C LYS A 189 6.71 30.25 -10.30
N MET A 190 6.84 29.09 -10.90
CA MET A 190 7.44 27.92 -10.23
C MET A 190 8.90 28.21 -9.84
N ARG A 191 9.66 28.95 -10.65
CA ARG A 191 11.01 29.39 -10.28
C ARG A 191 11.03 30.29 -9.04
N GLU A 192 10.07 31.23 -8.93
CA GLU A 192 9.91 32.04 -7.71
C GLU A 192 9.61 31.13 -6.49
N CYS A 193 8.71 30.13 -6.65
CA CYS A 193 8.34 29.19 -5.59
C CYS A 193 9.48 28.25 -5.18
N LEU A 194 10.46 27.92 -6.06
CA LEU A 194 11.67 27.17 -5.70
C LEU A 194 12.57 27.93 -4.71
N GLN A 195 12.39 29.25 -4.55
CA GLN A 195 13.12 30.06 -3.58
C GLN A 195 12.34 30.28 -2.26
N ASP A 196 11.16 29.65 -2.09
CA ASP A 196 10.36 29.79 -0.89
C ASP A 196 11.14 29.34 0.36
N PRO A 197 11.06 30.05 1.49
CA PRO A 197 11.68 29.63 2.73
C PRO A 197 11.18 28.26 3.22
N ASP A 198 9.92 27.91 2.93
CA ASP A 198 9.31 26.66 3.33
C ASP A 198 9.54 25.55 2.27
N GLY A 199 10.07 24.40 2.72
CA GLY A 199 10.39 23.29 1.84
C GLY A 199 9.17 22.59 1.23
N SER A 200 7.99 22.71 1.83
CA SER A 200 6.78 22.14 1.25
C SER A 200 6.33 22.90 0.01
N VAL A 201 6.49 24.22 0.01
CA VAL A 201 6.21 25.08 -1.16
C VAL A 201 7.21 24.78 -2.28
N ARG A 202 8.51 24.70 -1.95
CA ARG A 202 9.53 24.32 -2.94
C ARG A 202 9.28 22.93 -3.53
N PHE A 203 8.86 21.96 -2.69
CA PHE A 203 8.48 20.62 -3.13
C PHE A 203 7.28 20.65 -4.09
N ALA A 204 6.24 21.45 -3.78
CA ALA A 204 5.09 21.62 -4.66
C ALA A 204 5.50 22.20 -6.03
N ALA A 205 6.45 23.13 -6.04
CA ALA A 205 6.99 23.69 -7.29
C ALA A 205 7.72 22.61 -8.11
N VAL A 206 8.55 21.77 -7.47
CA VAL A 206 9.23 20.63 -8.14
C VAL A 206 8.23 19.65 -8.73
N GLN A 207 7.18 19.30 -7.99
CA GLN A 207 6.11 18.43 -8.49
C GLN A 207 5.42 19.06 -9.71
N GLY A 208 5.07 20.32 -9.61
CA GLY A 208 4.42 21.04 -10.69
C GLY A 208 5.27 21.08 -11.97
N ILE A 209 6.56 21.43 -11.85
CA ILE A 209 7.49 21.45 -12.98
C ILE A 209 7.61 20.06 -13.63
N GLY A 210 7.70 19.01 -12.80
CA GLY A 210 7.93 17.64 -13.28
C GLY A 210 6.71 16.95 -13.91
N LEU A 211 5.50 17.39 -13.59
CA LEU A 211 4.25 16.75 -14.00
C LEU A 211 3.42 17.56 -15.00
N GLN A 212 3.47 18.90 -14.92
CA GLN A 212 2.54 19.77 -15.62
C GLN A 212 3.08 20.34 -16.93
N THR A 213 4.41 20.42 -17.09
CA THR A 213 5.00 21.08 -18.25
C THR A 213 5.40 20.11 -19.36
N GLN A 214 5.19 20.54 -20.62
CA GLN A 214 5.69 19.88 -21.83
C GLN A 214 6.92 20.61 -22.41
N ALA A 215 7.43 21.65 -21.74
CA ALA A 215 8.55 22.49 -22.18
C ALA A 215 9.89 22.05 -21.52
N PRO A 216 10.58 20.98 -22.00
CA PRO A 216 11.77 20.44 -21.37
C PRO A 216 12.92 21.43 -21.27
N ASP A 217 13.08 22.33 -22.25
CA ASP A 217 14.15 23.31 -22.27
C ASP A 217 14.04 24.36 -21.16
N LEU A 218 12.84 24.63 -20.70
CA LEU A 218 12.56 25.53 -19.58
C LEU A 218 12.52 24.79 -18.24
N ALA A 219 11.96 23.58 -18.20
CA ALA A 219 11.76 22.80 -16.99
C ALA A 219 13.07 22.18 -16.43
N ILE A 220 13.90 21.62 -17.31
CA ILE A 220 15.15 20.95 -16.88
C ILE A 220 16.08 21.86 -16.08
N PRO A 221 16.37 23.12 -16.49
CA PRO A 221 17.20 24.01 -15.69
C PRO A 221 16.65 24.26 -14.27
N LEU A 222 15.33 24.34 -14.11
CA LEU A 222 14.68 24.53 -12.81
C LEU A 222 14.80 23.28 -11.93
N LEU A 223 14.65 22.10 -12.50
CA LEU A 223 14.86 20.84 -11.78
C LEU A 223 16.33 20.65 -11.39
N LEU A 224 17.29 21.10 -12.21
CA LEU A 224 18.72 21.09 -11.88
C LEU A 224 19.05 22.07 -10.73
N GLU A 225 18.36 23.22 -10.66
CA GLU A 225 18.45 24.11 -9.53
C GLU A 225 17.91 23.44 -8.26
N ALA A 226 16.73 22.81 -8.33
CA ALA A 226 16.09 22.10 -7.22
C ALA A 226 16.85 20.85 -6.77
N LEU A 227 17.65 20.23 -7.65
CA LEU A 227 18.51 19.09 -7.30
C LEU A 227 19.55 19.44 -6.23
N ARG A 228 19.87 20.73 -6.06
CA ARG A 228 20.79 21.25 -5.04
C ARG A 228 20.10 21.78 -3.79
N ASP A 229 18.79 21.50 -3.64
CA ASP A 229 18.02 21.96 -2.47
C ASP A 229 18.55 21.31 -1.18
N LYS A 230 18.58 22.11 -0.12
CA LYS A 230 18.98 21.69 1.23
C LYS A 230 18.08 20.61 1.82
N GLN A 231 16.85 20.49 1.35
CA GLN A 231 15.89 19.51 1.80
C GLN A 231 15.90 18.29 0.87
N ASP A 232 16.24 17.13 1.43
CA ASP A 232 16.38 15.87 0.68
C ASP A 232 15.14 15.51 -0.15
N THR A 233 13.94 15.74 0.37
CA THR A 233 12.70 15.48 -0.37
C THR A 233 12.62 16.32 -1.64
N VAL A 234 12.99 17.60 -1.62
CA VAL A 234 12.97 18.48 -2.78
C VAL A 234 14.00 18.01 -3.82
N ALA A 235 15.25 17.81 -3.38
CA ALA A 235 16.35 17.37 -4.26
C ALA A 235 16.09 15.98 -4.87
N SER A 236 15.63 15.02 -4.08
CA SER A 236 15.36 13.66 -4.55
C SER A 236 14.23 13.60 -5.58
N TRP A 237 13.18 14.39 -5.38
CA TRP A 237 12.09 14.45 -6.35
C TRP A 237 12.48 15.21 -7.62
N ALA A 238 13.32 16.24 -7.52
CA ALA A 238 13.91 16.88 -8.69
C ALA A 238 14.71 15.88 -9.53
N ALA A 239 15.57 15.07 -8.89
CA ALA A 239 16.27 13.96 -9.55
C ALA A 239 15.32 12.98 -10.24
N LYS A 240 14.24 12.58 -9.55
CA LYS A 240 13.23 11.66 -10.08
C LYS A 240 12.52 12.24 -11.30
N PHE A 241 12.08 13.48 -11.25
CA PHE A 241 11.34 14.10 -12.35
C PHE A 241 12.21 14.38 -13.58
N LEU A 242 13.51 14.59 -13.42
CA LEU A 242 14.43 14.68 -14.56
C LEU A 242 14.33 13.44 -15.46
N ALA A 243 14.07 12.25 -14.92
CA ALA A 243 13.87 11.04 -15.72
C ALA A 243 12.69 11.12 -16.71
N ASN A 244 11.65 11.89 -16.39
CA ASN A 244 10.46 12.02 -17.25
C ASN A 244 10.75 12.70 -18.61
N PHE A 245 11.85 13.42 -18.70
CA PHE A 245 12.25 14.13 -19.92
C PHE A 245 13.13 13.30 -20.87
N GLY A 246 13.41 12.03 -20.51
CA GLY A 246 14.13 11.07 -21.37
C GLY A 246 15.48 11.59 -21.84
N THR A 247 15.76 11.48 -23.14
CA THR A 247 17.06 11.87 -23.74
C THR A 247 17.33 13.38 -23.70
N ASN A 248 16.31 14.23 -23.54
CA ASN A 248 16.48 15.69 -23.41
C ASN A 248 17.29 16.05 -22.15
N VAL A 249 17.39 15.14 -21.19
CA VAL A 249 18.10 15.32 -19.91
C VAL A 249 19.58 14.94 -19.99
N MET A 250 20.10 14.49 -21.14
CA MET A 250 21.52 14.11 -21.25
C MET A 250 22.50 15.21 -20.79
N ARG A 251 22.14 16.48 -20.92
CA ARG A 251 22.92 17.63 -20.41
C ARG A 251 22.97 17.67 -18.87
N ALA A 252 22.02 17.02 -18.17
CA ALA A 252 21.97 16.94 -16.71
C ALA A 252 22.87 15.84 -16.14
N PHE A 253 23.51 15.02 -16.98
CA PHE A 253 24.33 13.90 -16.53
C PHE A 253 25.43 14.32 -15.53
N PRO A 254 26.20 15.42 -15.73
CA PRO A 254 27.19 15.87 -14.74
C PRO A 254 26.58 16.26 -13.40
N ASP A 255 25.45 16.96 -13.39
CA ASP A 255 24.77 17.41 -12.17
C ASP A 255 24.19 16.23 -11.39
N LEU A 256 23.62 15.25 -12.11
CA LEU A 256 23.11 14.01 -11.50
C LEU A 256 24.27 13.16 -10.95
N SER A 257 25.41 13.08 -11.65
CA SER A 257 26.61 12.40 -11.15
C SER A 257 27.14 13.05 -9.86
N ASN A 258 27.19 14.37 -9.82
CA ASN A 258 27.56 15.12 -8.62
C ASN A 258 26.56 14.88 -7.47
N ALA A 259 25.25 14.76 -7.76
CA ALA A 259 24.23 14.43 -6.77
C ALA A 259 24.37 12.99 -6.23
N VAL A 260 24.90 12.06 -7.03
CA VAL A 260 25.24 10.71 -6.56
C VAL A 260 26.45 10.75 -5.61
N GLU A 261 27.42 11.57 -5.88
CA GLU A 261 28.65 11.67 -5.08
C GLU A 261 28.39 12.32 -3.71
N HIS A 262 27.67 13.45 -3.71
CA HIS A 262 27.56 14.36 -2.56
C HIS A 262 26.15 14.46 -1.95
N GLY A 263 25.13 13.86 -2.58
CA GLY A 263 23.75 13.99 -2.16
C GLY A 263 23.43 13.17 -0.91
N SER A 264 22.27 13.50 -0.32
CA SER A 264 21.66 12.69 0.74
C SER A 264 21.18 11.33 0.23
N PRO A 265 20.91 10.34 1.09
CA PRO A 265 20.60 8.97 0.66
C PRO A 265 19.46 8.86 -0.35
N ASN A 266 18.35 9.62 -0.17
CA ASN A 266 17.24 9.56 -1.13
C ASN A 266 17.60 10.25 -2.46
N THR A 267 18.35 11.35 -2.41
CA THR A 267 18.85 12.03 -3.62
C THR A 267 19.78 11.14 -4.40
N VAL A 268 20.73 10.46 -3.74
CA VAL A 268 21.64 9.47 -4.39
C VAL A 268 20.83 8.38 -5.07
N ASN A 269 19.83 7.81 -4.38
CA ASN A 269 18.97 6.76 -4.93
C ASN A 269 18.25 7.21 -6.21
N GLN A 270 17.62 8.38 -6.18
CA GLN A 270 16.87 8.87 -7.34
C GLN A 270 17.79 9.32 -8.47
N ALA A 271 18.92 9.97 -8.16
CA ALA A 271 19.90 10.37 -9.16
C ALA A 271 20.51 9.17 -9.90
N LEU A 272 20.89 8.11 -9.17
CA LEU A 272 21.39 6.85 -9.79
C LEU A 272 20.32 6.23 -10.69
N LYS A 273 19.07 6.12 -10.23
CA LYS A 273 17.96 5.60 -11.05
C LYS A 273 17.77 6.42 -12.32
N THR A 274 17.83 7.74 -12.20
CA THR A 274 17.68 8.65 -13.33
C THR A 274 18.83 8.50 -14.31
N LEU A 275 20.08 8.41 -13.83
CA LEU A 275 21.25 8.17 -14.69
C LEU A 275 21.13 6.87 -15.48
N VAL A 276 20.66 5.79 -14.84
CA VAL A 276 20.45 4.49 -15.51
C VAL A 276 19.36 4.58 -16.59
N VAL A 277 18.30 5.33 -16.33
CA VAL A 277 17.20 5.53 -17.31
C VAL A 277 17.65 6.36 -18.51
N ILE A 278 18.39 7.45 -18.29
CA ILE A 278 18.74 8.39 -19.37
C ILE A 278 19.97 7.98 -20.17
N ALA A 279 20.91 7.26 -19.54
CA ALA A 279 22.18 6.89 -20.16
C ALA A 279 22.78 5.62 -19.51
N PRO A 280 22.17 4.43 -19.70
CA PRO A 280 22.54 3.21 -18.98
C PRO A 280 24.02 2.88 -19.12
N ASP A 281 24.59 2.96 -20.33
CA ASP A 281 26.00 2.62 -20.58
C ASP A 281 26.98 3.57 -19.84
N LYS A 282 26.63 4.87 -19.76
CA LYS A 282 27.45 5.86 -19.04
C LYS A 282 27.25 5.78 -17.54
N ALA A 283 26.07 5.33 -17.09
CA ALA A 283 25.74 5.20 -15.68
C ALA A 283 26.40 3.96 -15.05
N LEU A 284 26.65 2.91 -15.82
CA LEU A 284 27.15 1.64 -15.32
C LEU A 284 28.43 1.76 -14.48
N PRO A 285 29.47 2.52 -14.89
CA PRO A 285 30.66 2.75 -14.05
C PRO A 285 30.32 3.39 -12.69
N ILE A 286 29.39 4.35 -12.67
CA ILE A 286 28.95 5.03 -11.43
C ILE A 286 28.20 4.05 -10.53
N VAL A 287 27.36 3.17 -11.10
CA VAL A 287 26.67 2.11 -10.35
C VAL A 287 27.68 1.16 -9.72
N PHE A 288 28.74 0.76 -10.44
CA PHE A 288 29.81 -0.08 -9.89
C PHE A 288 30.63 0.62 -8.79
N GLU A 289 30.87 1.91 -8.90
CA GLU A 289 31.53 2.68 -7.84
C GLU A 289 30.70 2.66 -6.55
N ASN A 290 29.40 2.92 -6.66
CA ASN A 290 28.48 2.84 -5.52
C ASN A 290 28.33 1.41 -4.98
N PHE A 291 28.39 0.39 -5.84
CA PHE A 291 28.44 -1.02 -5.44
C PHE A 291 29.65 -1.34 -4.54
N ARG A 292 30.80 -0.70 -4.76
CA ARG A 292 32.03 -0.87 -3.95
C ARG A 292 32.06 0.02 -2.70
N SER A 293 31.00 0.78 -2.42
CA SER A 293 30.92 1.69 -1.26
C SER A 293 30.93 0.93 0.07
N ALA A 294 31.53 1.55 1.09
CA ALA A 294 31.43 1.07 2.47
C ALA A 294 29.98 1.15 3.00
N ASP A 295 29.16 2.07 2.48
CA ASP A 295 27.76 2.27 2.85
C ASP A 295 26.87 1.16 2.24
N SER A 296 26.25 0.34 3.10
CA SER A 296 25.38 -0.76 2.68
C SER A 296 24.15 -0.27 1.90
N HIS A 297 23.65 0.93 2.18
CA HIS A 297 22.52 1.52 1.44
C HIS A 297 22.90 1.79 -0.02
N ARG A 298 24.09 2.35 -0.27
CA ARG A 298 24.60 2.57 -1.62
C ARG A 298 24.81 1.26 -2.36
N ARG A 299 25.38 0.23 -1.69
CA ARG A 299 25.54 -1.11 -2.30
C ARG A 299 24.20 -1.73 -2.65
N LYS A 300 23.19 -1.62 -1.76
CA LYS A 300 21.85 -2.15 -2.00
C LYS A 300 21.19 -1.54 -3.23
N ILE A 301 21.24 -0.20 -3.37
CA ILE A 301 20.71 0.49 -4.55
C ILE A 301 21.39 -0.01 -5.80
N SER A 302 22.73 -0.15 -5.78
CA SER A 302 23.50 -0.61 -6.92
C SER A 302 23.12 -2.03 -7.35
N VAL A 303 22.91 -2.95 -6.41
CA VAL A 303 22.43 -4.32 -6.69
C VAL A 303 21.07 -4.31 -7.38
N GLU A 304 20.12 -3.48 -6.92
CA GLU A 304 18.81 -3.35 -7.57
C GLU A 304 18.92 -2.77 -8.99
N LEU A 305 19.87 -1.86 -9.23
CA LEU A 305 20.08 -1.27 -10.55
C LEU A 305 20.84 -2.23 -11.48
N LEU A 306 21.88 -2.91 -11.00
CA LEU A 306 22.62 -3.91 -11.79
C LEU A 306 21.71 -5.02 -12.30
N ASN A 307 20.68 -5.40 -11.52
CA ASN A 307 19.69 -6.39 -11.95
C ASN A 307 18.79 -5.93 -13.14
N GLN A 308 18.81 -4.65 -13.50
CA GLN A 308 18.08 -4.12 -14.67
C GLN A 308 18.89 -4.23 -15.98
N TYR A 309 20.17 -4.50 -15.89
CA TYR A 309 21.03 -4.70 -17.05
C TYR A 309 20.97 -6.14 -17.56
N PRO A 310 21.36 -6.37 -18.85
CA PRO A 310 21.37 -7.72 -19.40
C PRO A 310 22.25 -8.69 -18.60
N ALA A 311 21.72 -9.87 -18.31
CA ALA A 311 22.42 -10.92 -17.59
C ALA A 311 23.68 -11.46 -18.31
N THR A 312 23.85 -11.15 -19.59
CA THR A 312 25.02 -11.57 -20.39
C THR A 312 26.31 -10.82 -20.04
N ASN A 313 26.23 -9.73 -19.26
CA ASN A 313 27.40 -8.99 -18.81
C ASN A 313 28.10 -9.71 -17.65
N LEU A 314 29.31 -10.23 -17.89
CA LEU A 314 30.08 -11.01 -16.91
C LEU A 314 30.43 -10.20 -15.65
N GLU A 315 30.74 -8.91 -15.79
CA GLU A 315 31.07 -8.05 -14.65
C GLU A 315 29.83 -7.88 -13.71
N ILE A 316 28.67 -7.72 -14.30
CA ILE A 316 27.39 -7.63 -13.55
C ILE A 316 27.09 -8.96 -12.85
N GLN A 317 27.23 -10.09 -13.55
CA GLN A 317 27.05 -11.40 -12.94
C GLN A 317 27.99 -11.60 -11.74
N THR A 318 29.25 -11.22 -11.90
CA THR A 318 30.25 -11.31 -10.83
C THR A 318 29.86 -10.43 -9.62
N ALA A 319 29.45 -9.19 -9.86
CA ALA A 319 29.00 -8.28 -8.80
C ALA A 319 27.75 -8.80 -8.07
N MET A 320 26.78 -9.33 -8.81
CA MET A 320 25.58 -9.96 -8.23
C MET A 320 25.95 -11.16 -7.36
N GLN A 321 26.84 -12.05 -7.82
CA GLN A 321 27.31 -13.21 -7.05
C GLN A 321 28.07 -12.78 -5.77
N GLN A 322 28.91 -11.76 -5.84
CA GLN A 322 29.57 -11.18 -4.67
C GLN A 322 28.55 -10.64 -3.65
N SER A 323 27.50 -9.98 -4.13
CA SER A 323 26.43 -9.45 -3.27
C SER A 323 25.70 -10.54 -2.48
N ALA A 324 25.63 -11.77 -2.99
CA ALA A 324 25.02 -12.90 -2.30
C ALA A 324 25.74 -13.28 -0.99
N SER A 325 26.96 -12.79 -0.79
CA SER A 325 27.79 -12.97 0.40
C SER A 325 28.13 -11.63 1.09
N ASP A 326 27.37 -10.56 0.83
CA ASP A 326 27.60 -9.25 1.43
C ASP A 326 27.55 -9.32 2.97
N PRO A 327 28.40 -8.55 3.68
CA PRO A 327 28.34 -8.45 5.15
C PRO A 327 27.00 -7.99 5.70
N ASP A 328 26.22 -7.20 4.94
CA ASP A 328 24.84 -6.85 5.30
C ASP A 328 23.90 -8.04 4.96
N PRO A 329 23.32 -8.73 5.98
CA PRO A 329 22.49 -9.91 5.74
C PRO A 329 21.25 -9.62 4.89
N ALA A 330 20.70 -8.39 5.00
CA ALA A 330 19.52 -7.99 4.23
C ALA A 330 19.86 -7.82 2.74
N LEU A 331 21.01 -7.25 2.44
CA LEU A 331 21.51 -7.12 1.09
C LEU A 331 21.85 -8.49 0.50
N ALA A 332 22.58 -9.33 1.25
CA ALA A 332 22.93 -10.68 0.81
C ALA A 332 21.68 -11.53 0.49
N ARG A 333 20.65 -11.45 1.33
CA ARG A 333 19.36 -12.12 1.08
C ARG A 333 18.72 -11.60 -0.20
N ARG A 334 18.66 -10.28 -0.36
CA ARG A 334 18.05 -9.64 -1.52
C ARG A 334 18.76 -10.00 -2.82
N ALA A 335 20.08 -10.00 -2.82
CA ALA A 335 20.88 -10.42 -3.98
C ALA A 335 20.58 -11.87 -4.38
N ARG A 336 20.51 -12.78 -3.40
CA ARG A 336 20.15 -14.18 -3.65
C ARG A 336 18.74 -14.33 -4.24
N GLU A 337 17.76 -13.57 -3.75
CA GLU A 337 16.40 -13.54 -4.31
C GLU A 337 16.41 -13.09 -5.78
N LEU A 338 17.12 -12.01 -6.12
CA LEU A 338 17.20 -11.48 -7.48
C LEU A 338 17.86 -12.49 -8.44
N ILE A 339 19.00 -13.06 -8.04
CA ILE A 339 19.72 -14.07 -8.85
C ILE A 339 18.85 -15.32 -9.03
N THR A 340 18.17 -15.75 -7.98
CA THR A 340 17.27 -16.91 -8.05
C THR A 340 16.10 -16.64 -9.01
N LYS A 341 15.50 -15.46 -8.94
CA LYS A 341 14.41 -15.06 -9.85
C LYS A 341 14.89 -15.04 -11.31
N GLN A 342 16.09 -14.52 -11.56
CA GLN A 342 16.69 -14.51 -12.90
C GLN A 342 16.97 -15.92 -13.39
N TYR A 343 17.58 -16.77 -12.54
CA TYR A 343 17.83 -18.18 -12.85
C TYR A 343 16.54 -18.92 -13.21
N GLN A 344 15.44 -18.68 -12.50
CA GLN A 344 14.15 -19.29 -12.77
C GLN A 344 13.52 -18.82 -14.09
N ALA A 345 13.76 -17.56 -14.49
CA ALA A 345 13.31 -17.07 -15.80
C ALA A 345 14.00 -17.79 -16.95
N GLU A 346 15.30 -18.12 -16.78
CA GLU A 346 16.10 -18.88 -17.75
C GLU A 346 15.83 -20.40 -17.67
N HIS A 347 15.49 -20.89 -16.49
CA HIS A 347 15.26 -22.31 -16.18
C HIS A 347 13.88 -22.47 -15.51
N PRO A 348 12.79 -22.52 -16.28
CA PRO A 348 11.45 -22.67 -15.74
C PRO A 348 11.33 -23.88 -14.82
N ILE A 349 10.57 -23.74 -13.73
CA ILE A 349 10.40 -24.79 -12.71
C ILE A 349 9.89 -26.09 -13.36
N GLU A 350 9.04 -25.99 -14.36
CA GLU A 350 8.50 -27.11 -15.13
C GLU A 350 9.61 -27.98 -15.75
N SER A 351 10.69 -27.38 -16.22
CA SER A 351 11.82 -28.13 -16.80
C SER A 351 12.56 -28.99 -15.77
N GLN A 352 12.49 -28.62 -14.50
CA GLN A 352 13.11 -29.37 -13.38
C GLN A 352 12.29 -30.58 -12.94
N PHE A 353 11.03 -30.64 -13.38
CA PHE A 353 10.07 -31.72 -13.13
C PHE A 353 9.57 -32.34 -14.45
N SER A 354 10.44 -32.39 -15.46
CA SER A 354 10.07 -32.89 -16.80
C SER A 354 9.67 -34.37 -16.82
N ASP A 355 10.01 -35.13 -15.79
CA ASP A 355 9.65 -36.52 -15.58
C ASP A 355 8.33 -36.74 -14.78
N ASP A 356 7.57 -35.66 -14.61
CA ASP A 356 6.26 -35.74 -13.95
C ASP A 356 5.31 -36.73 -14.67
N PRO A 357 4.57 -37.56 -13.93
CA PRO A 357 3.49 -38.34 -14.51
C PRO A 357 2.40 -37.42 -15.07
N SER A 358 1.71 -37.87 -16.10
CA SER A 358 0.63 -37.11 -16.73
C SER A 358 -0.67 -37.90 -16.78
N VAL A 359 -1.80 -37.19 -16.62
CA VAL A 359 -3.16 -37.70 -16.71
C VAL A 359 -4.01 -36.68 -17.44
N ALA A 360 -4.88 -37.12 -18.33
CA ALA A 360 -5.77 -36.28 -19.12
C ALA A 360 -5.05 -35.13 -19.86
N GLY A 361 -3.82 -35.41 -20.34
CA GLY A 361 -3.03 -34.43 -21.14
C GLY A 361 -2.32 -33.35 -20.33
N LYS A 362 -2.38 -33.37 -18.98
CA LYS A 362 -1.67 -32.46 -18.10
C LYS A 362 -0.68 -33.21 -17.21
N SER A 363 0.48 -32.62 -16.97
CA SER A 363 1.48 -33.12 -16.02
C SER A 363 1.04 -32.96 -14.57
N LEU A 364 1.69 -33.67 -13.65
CA LEU A 364 1.46 -33.49 -12.21
C LEU A 364 1.63 -32.00 -11.82
N GLY A 365 2.69 -31.33 -12.27
CA GLY A 365 2.93 -29.91 -11.97
C GLY A 365 1.84 -28.99 -12.46
N GLU A 366 1.20 -29.27 -13.61
CA GLU A 366 0.07 -28.49 -14.11
C GLU A 366 -1.19 -28.71 -13.26
N TRP A 367 -1.43 -29.92 -12.79
CA TRP A 367 -2.54 -30.23 -11.89
C TRP A 367 -2.38 -29.59 -10.51
N LEU A 368 -1.17 -29.54 -9.96
CA LEU A 368 -0.87 -28.93 -8.67
C LEU A 368 -1.09 -27.40 -8.66
N LYS A 369 -1.16 -26.74 -9.81
CA LYS A 369 -1.47 -25.31 -9.91
C LYS A 369 -2.97 -24.97 -9.90
N LEU A 370 -3.85 -25.99 -9.99
CA LEU A 370 -5.30 -25.75 -10.06
C LEU A 370 -5.91 -25.76 -8.67
N HIS A 371 -6.09 -24.57 -8.11
CA HIS A 371 -6.70 -24.34 -6.81
C HIS A 371 -8.08 -23.71 -6.95
N ASP A 372 -8.95 -23.99 -5.98
CA ASP A 372 -10.21 -23.30 -5.76
C ASP A 372 -9.97 -21.96 -5.02
N THR A 373 -11.03 -21.18 -4.85
CA THR A 373 -10.98 -19.85 -4.21
C THR A 373 -10.53 -19.87 -2.74
N ASP A 374 -10.64 -21.02 -2.08
CA ASP A 374 -10.20 -21.27 -0.70
C ASP A 374 -8.75 -21.77 -0.61
N GLY A 375 -8.06 -21.91 -1.76
CA GLY A 375 -6.68 -22.39 -1.87
C GLY A 375 -6.52 -23.91 -1.76
N ALA A 376 -7.60 -24.69 -1.75
CA ALA A 376 -7.56 -26.14 -1.91
C ALA A 376 -7.40 -26.52 -3.39
N PHE A 377 -6.98 -27.77 -3.68
CA PHE A 377 -7.01 -28.26 -5.06
C PHE A 377 -8.43 -28.34 -5.60
N SER A 378 -8.61 -27.97 -6.86
CA SER A 378 -9.88 -28.16 -7.55
C SER A 378 -10.30 -29.65 -7.57
N GLU A 379 -11.59 -29.92 -7.73
CA GLU A 379 -12.09 -31.30 -7.76
C GLU A 379 -11.49 -32.11 -8.93
N GLU A 380 -11.24 -31.45 -10.06
CA GLU A 380 -10.56 -32.07 -11.20
C GLU A 380 -9.10 -32.44 -10.85
N ALA A 381 -8.39 -31.56 -10.15
CA ALA A 381 -7.02 -31.82 -9.71
C ALA A 381 -6.97 -32.96 -8.69
N LYS A 382 -7.91 -33.03 -7.74
CA LYS A 382 -8.03 -34.11 -6.78
C LYS A 382 -8.30 -35.46 -7.47
N GLN A 383 -9.18 -35.49 -8.48
CA GLN A 383 -9.46 -36.69 -9.26
C GLN A 383 -8.24 -37.15 -10.07
N ALA A 384 -7.53 -36.21 -10.71
CA ALA A 384 -6.32 -36.51 -11.47
C ALA A 384 -5.22 -37.07 -10.57
N LEU A 385 -5.01 -36.50 -9.37
CA LEU A 385 -4.07 -37.03 -8.38
C LEU A 385 -4.42 -38.44 -7.95
N LYS A 386 -5.69 -38.75 -7.64
CA LYS A 386 -6.16 -40.08 -7.31
C LYS A 386 -5.98 -41.08 -8.47
N GLN A 387 -6.16 -40.62 -9.72
CA GLN A 387 -5.93 -41.44 -10.90
C GLN A 387 -4.44 -41.72 -11.13
N MET A 388 -3.55 -40.79 -10.84
CA MET A 388 -2.09 -41.02 -10.86
C MET A 388 -1.68 -42.03 -9.79
N GLY A 389 -2.32 -41.96 -8.62
CA GLY A 389 -2.06 -42.88 -7.50
C GLY A 389 -0.59 -42.93 -7.11
N THR A 390 -0.05 -44.12 -6.94
CA THR A 390 1.36 -44.34 -6.53
C THR A 390 2.38 -43.81 -7.55
N ASN A 391 2.00 -43.62 -8.81
CA ASN A 391 2.91 -43.08 -9.84
C ASN A 391 3.30 -41.62 -9.58
N ALA A 392 2.50 -40.87 -8.81
CA ALA A 392 2.83 -39.52 -8.41
C ALA A 392 3.91 -39.43 -7.32
N ILE A 393 4.11 -40.49 -6.53
CA ILE A 393 4.97 -40.47 -5.34
C ILE A 393 6.40 -40.03 -5.62
N PRO A 394 7.13 -40.54 -6.62
CA PRO A 394 8.52 -40.10 -6.87
C PRO A 394 8.62 -38.62 -7.16
N ALA A 395 7.71 -38.07 -7.96
CA ALA A 395 7.67 -36.67 -8.33
C ALA A 395 7.26 -35.77 -7.13
N LEU A 396 6.37 -36.23 -6.26
CA LEU A 396 5.98 -35.52 -5.04
C LEU A 396 7.13 -35.51 -4.02
N LEU A 397 7.86 -36.62 -3.85
CA LEU A 397 9.04 -36.66 -2.97
C LEU A 397 10.13 -35.70 -3.43
N LYS A 398 10.37 -35.57 -4.75
CA LYS A 398 11.27 -34.53 -5.28
C LYS A 398 10.83 -33.12 -4.86
N ARG A 399 9.53 -32.86 -4.84
CA ARG A 399 8.98 -31.55 -4.43
C ARG A 399 9.06 -31.31 -2.92
N ILE A 400 8.95 -32.34 -2.09
CA ILE A 400 9.12 -32.20 -0.62
C ILE A 400 10.52 -31.67 -0.27
N VAL A 401 11.56 -32.12 -0.99
CA VAL A 401 12.96 -31.71 -0.76
C VAL A 401 13.39 -30.53 -1.62
N TYR A 402 12.52 -30.01 -2.48
CA TYR A 402 12.89 -28.99 -3.45
C TYR A 402 13.27 -27.69 -2.77
N VAL A 403 14.39 -27.15 -3.19
CA VAL A 403 14.85 -25.78 -2.88
C VAL A 403 15.22 -25.06 -4.16
N GLN A 404 15.07 -23.75 -4.18
CA GLN A 404 15.28 -22.96 -5.40
C GLN A 404 16.78 -22.80 -5.70
N PRO A 405 17.27 -23.29 -6.86
CA PRO A 405 18.61 -22.99 -7.30
C PRO A 405 18.78 -21.47 -7.60
N PRO A 406 20.02 -20.91 -7.60
CA PRO A 406 21.27 -21.60 -7.30
C PRO A 406 21.63 -21.64 -5.80
N PHE A 407 20.88 -20.95 -4.93
CA PHE A 407 21.27 -20.78 -3.52
C PHE A 407 20.52 -21.69 -2.54
N GLY A 408 19.70 -22.60 -3.03
CA GLY A 408 18.91 -23.47 -2.16
C GLY A 408 17.88 -22.70 -1.29
N LEU A 409 17.31 -21.64 -1.83
CA LEU A 409 16.27 -20.87 -1.13
C LEU A 409 15.01 -21.72 -0.92
N ARG A 410 14.24 -21.43 0.13
CA ARG A 410 12.96 -22.08 0.38
C ARG A 410 12.00 -21.88 -0.79
N ALA A 411 11.26 -22.92 -1.12
CA ALA A 411 10.18 -22.90 -2.10
C ALA A 411 8.87 -23.40 -1.48
N PRO A 412 8.32 -22.69 -0.47
CA PRO A 412 7.23 -23.19 0.36
C PRO A 412 6.00 -23.57 -0.45
N GLU A 413 5.69 -22.84 -1.52
CA GLU A 413 4.54 -23.13 -2.37
C GLU A 413 4.64 -24.54 -2.98
N ILE A 414 5.81 -24.89 -3.57
CA ILE A 414 6.05 -26.20 -4.18
C ILE A 414 6.00 -27.31 -3.13
N ASN A 415 6.62 -27.07 -1.97
CA ASN A 415 6.67 -28.05 -0.90
C ASN A 415 5.28 -28.27 -0.28
N ILE A 416 4.51 -27.20 -0.04
CA ILE A 416 3.15 -27.26 0.51
C ILE A 416 2.20 -27.95 -0.47
N ASP A 417 2.28 -27.69 -1.76
CA ASP A 417 1.45 -28.35 -2.75
C ASP A 417 1.77 -29.83 -2.83
N ALA A 418 3.03 -30.23 -2.67
CA ALA A 418 3.40 -31.63 -2.54
C ALA A 418 2.79 -32.29 -1.29
N VAL A 419 2.82 -31.59 -0.13
CA VAL A 419 2.14 -32.05 1.10
C VAL A 419 0.64 -32.24 0.86
N ARG A 420 -0.03 -31.25 0.30
CA ARG A 420 -1.46 -31.31 -0.03
C ARG A 420 -1.79 -32.45 -0.99
N ALA A 421 -0.90 -32.70 -1.96
CA ALA A 421 -1.06 -33.81 -2.89
C ALA A 421 -0.92 -35.18 -2.20
N PHE A 422 0.01 -35.35 -1.27
CA PHE A 422 0.10 -36.56 -0.43
C PHE A 422 -1.16 -36.75 0.41
N ILE A 423 -1.70 -35.69 1.00
CA ILE A 423 -2.98 -35.75 1.73
C ILE A 423 -4.13 -36.15 0.80
N THR A 424 -4.17 -35.61 -0.41
CA THR A 424 -5.20 -35.95 -1.42
C THR A 424 -5.11 -37.42 -1.91
N LEU A 425 -3.90 -37.95 -2.04
CA LEU A 425 -3.67 -39.36 -2.39
C LEU A 425 -4.20 -40.32 -1.31
N GLY A 426 -4.23 -39.87 -0.07
CA GLY A 426 -4.73 -40.71 1.02
C GLY A 426 -3.89 -41.95 1.22
N GLU A 427 -4.56 -43.12 1.39
CA GLU A 427 -3.91 -44.41 1.59
C GLU A 427 -3.01 -44.86 0.42
N HIS A 428 -3.24 -44.34 -0.79
CA HIS A 428 -2.37 -44.59 -1.95
C HIS A 428 -0.94 -44.04 -1.74
N ALA A 429 -0.73 -43.12 -0.81
CA ALA A 429 0.58 -42.61 -0.46
C ALA A 429 1.36 -43.51 0.54
N THR A 430 0.75 -44.56 1.09
CA THR A 430 1.41 -45.48 2.04
C THR A 430 2.79 -45.99 1.60
N PRO A 431 3.05 -46.31 0.30
CA PRO A 431 4.38 -46.72 -0.14
C PRO A 431 5.48 -45.67 0.04
N ALA A 432 5.11 -44.39 0.22
CA ALA A 432 6.07 -43.28 0.45
C ALA A 432 6.55 -43.19 1.92
N LEU A 433 5.86 -43.82 2.87
CA LEU A 433 6.13 -43.68 4.30
C LEU A 433 7.58 -43.94 4.71
N PRO A 434 8.28 -44.98 4.21
CA PRO A 434 9.68 -45.18 4.59
C PRO A 434 10.59 -44.02 4.17
N GLN A 435 10.35 -43.42 2.98
CA GLN A 435 11.13 -42.32 2.46
C GLN A 435 10.77 -40.99 3.19
N LEU A 436 9.48 -40.76 3.44
CA LEU A 436 9.04 -39.61 4.23
C LEU A 436 9.61 -39.65 5.66
N GLN A 437 9.64 -40.84 6.27
CA GLN A 437 10.27 -41.00 7.59
C GLN A 437 11.77 -40.71 7.54
N ALA A 438 12.49 -41.18 6.54
CA ALA A 438 13.92 -40.90 6.39
C ALA A 438 14.19 -39.39 6.20
N LEU A 439 13.32 -38.69 5.49
CA LEU A 439 13.39 -37.22 5.33
C LEU A 439 13.08 -36.48 6.65
N MET A 440 12.12 -36.97 7.44
CA MET A 440 11.79 -36.42 8.76
C MET A 440 12.94 -36.60 9.76
N ASP A 441 13.69 -37.67 9.67
CA ASP A 441 14.85 -37.97 10.51
C ASP A 441 16.14 -37.24 10.02
N GLY A 442 16.05 -36.50 8.91
CA GLY A 442 17.14 -35.75 8.30
C GLY A 442 17.56 -34.48 9.07
N THR A 443 18.56 -33.77 8.55
CA THR A 443 19.16 -32.60 9.20
C THR A 443 18.55 -31.25 8.76
N ASN A 444 17.66 -31.25 7.76
CA ASN A 444 16.98 -30.04 7.29
C ASN A 444 15.60 -29.92 7.94
N GLN A 445 15.39 -28.91 8.73
CA GLN A 445 14.16 -28.66 9.51
C GLN A 445 12.91 -28.58 8.62
N ASP A 446 12.98 -27.80 7.53
CA ASP A 446 11.83 -27.60 6.63
C ASP A 446 11.45 -28.90 5.93
N THR A 447 12.45 -29.62 5.42
CA THR A 447 12.23 -30.93 4.80
C THR A 447 11.63 -31.93 5.79
N ALA A 448 12.11 -31.94 7.02
CA ALA A 448 11.58 -32.81 8.08
C ALA A 448 10.12 -32.46 8.41
N LEU A 449 9.78 -31.19 8.47
CA LEU A 449 8.42 -30.71 8.71
C LEU A 449 7.48 -31.11 7.55
N PHE A 450 7.85 -30.80 6.31
CA PHE A 450 7.02 -31.14 5.15
C PHE A 450 6.88 -32.65 4.96
N ALA A 451 7.92 -33.40 5.23
CA ALA A 451 7.86 -34.85 5.17
C ALA A 451 6.89 -35.41 6.23
N MET A 452 6.92 -34.91 7.45
CA MET A 452 5.98 -35.32 8.50
C MET A 452 4.54 -34.96 8.11
N LEU A 453 4.27 -33.73 7.67
CA LEU A 453 2.94 -33.29 7.24
C LEU A 453 2.41 -34.14 6.06
N ALA A 454 3.27 -34.54 5.12
CA ALA A 454 2.90 -35.37 4.00
C ALA A 454 2.42 -36.79 4.43
N THR A 455 2.83 -37.29 5.61
CA THR A 455 2.37 -38.59 6.12
C THR A 455 0.92 -38.56 6.58
N VAL A 456 0.40 -37.40 6.96
CA VAL A 456 -0.94 -37.23 7.56
C VAL A 456 -2.04 -37.84 6.65
N GLY A 457 -1.90 -37.67 5.33
CA GLY A 457 -2.87 -38.20 4.37
C GLY A 457 -3.01 -39.73 4.35
N THR A 458 -2.03 -40.47 4.85
CA THR A 458 -2.06 -41.96 4.83
C THR A 458 -2.89 -42.59 5.96
N GLY A 459 -3.61 -41.78 6.73
CA GLY A 459 -4.51 -42.26 7.78
C GLY A 459 -3.79 -43.01 8.89
N SER A 460 -4.33 -44.18 9.30
CA SER A 460 -3.75 -44.98 10.38
C SER A 460 -2.30 -45.42 10.14
N ASN A 461 -1.87 -45.51 8.89
CA ASN A 461 -0.50 -45.89 8.54
C ASN A 461 0.53 -44.84 8.95
N ALA A 462 0.14 -43.54 9.10
CA ALA A 462 1.00 -42.48 9.56
C ALA A 462 1.29 -42.52 11.07
N MET A 463 0.48 -43.18 11.85
CA MET A 463 0.50 -43.07 13.32
C MET A 463 1.88 -43.34 13.95
N SER A 464 2.59 -44.38 13.50
CA SER A 464 3.93 -44.69 14.01
C SER A 464 4.94 -43.60 13.73
N ILE A 465 4.81 -42.91 12.59
CA ILE A 465 5.70 -41.78 12.18
C ILE A 465 5.36 -40.54 13.00
N LEU A 466 4.07 -40.25 13.21
CA LEU A 466 3.64 -39.13 14.04
C LEU A 466 4.13 -39.28 15.49
N PHE A 467 4.04 -40.50 16.07
CA PHE A 467 4.63 -40.78 17.38
C PHE A 467 6.14 -40.51 17.43
N LYS A 468 6.86 -40.87 16.37
CA LYS A 468 8.28 -40.60 16.23
C LYS A 468 8.54 -39.09 16.13
N GLY A 469 7.68 -38.35 15.42
CA GLY A 469 7.70 -36.91 15.31
C GLY A 469 7.66 -36.17 16.65
N LEU A 470 6.93 -36.70 17.66
CA LEU A 470 6.89 -36.12 19.01
C LEU A 470 8.25 -36.03 19.72
N THR A 471 9.24 -36.78 19.26
CA THR A 471 10.60 -36.80 19.84
C THR A 471 11.66 -36.31 18.84
N ASN A 472 11.22 -35.69 17.75
CA ASN A 472 12.12 -35.14 16.74
C ASN A 472 13.04 -34.04 17.27
N GLN A 473 14.22 -33.91 16.68
CA GLN A 473 15.18 -32.84 17.05
C GLN A 473 14.63 -31.42 16.82
N PHE A 474 13.74 -31.22 15.86
CA PHE A 474 13.16 -29.92 15.53
C PHE A 474 11.86 -29.67 16.29
N PRO A 475 11.72 -28.52 16.98
CA PRO A 475 10.53 -28.21 17.77
C PRO A 475 9.26 -28.09 16.90
N GLU A 476 9.36 -27.56 15.68
CA GLU A 476 8.24 -27.44 14.74
C GLU A 476 7.66 -28.81 14.37
N VAL A 477 8.53 -29.79 14.15
CA VAL A 477 8.09 -31.19 13.88
C VAL A 477 7.40 -31.78 15.10
N ARG A 478 7.93 -31.54 16.33
CA ARG A 478 7.31 -32.03 17.57
C ARG A 478 5.93 -31.42 17.82
N GLY A 479 5.79 -30.10 17.61
CA GLY A 479 4.53 -29.39 17.78
C GLY A 479 3.46 -29.84 16.80
N GLU A 480 3.81 -29.94 15.52
CA GLU A 480 2.87 -30.39 14.48
C GLU A 480 2.53 -31.88 14.60
N ALA A 481 3.47 -32.72 15.02
CA ALA A 481 3.16 -34.10 15.32
C ALA A 481 2.15 -34.25 16.47
N ALA A 482 2.29 -33.40 17.51
CA ALA A 482 1.32 -33.35 18.61
C ALA A 482 -0.07 -32.94 18.11
N ASN A 483 -0.18 -31.89 17.32
CA ASN A 483 -1.45 -31.40 16.77
C ASN A 483 -2.14 -32.46 15.89
N ASN A 484 -1.39 -33.16 15.03
CA ASN A 484 -1.96 -34.13 14.11
C ASN A 484 -2.36 -35.46 14.80
N LEU A 485 -1.77 -35.79 15.95
CA LEU A 485 -2.18 -36.97 16.74
C LEU A 485 -3.53 -36.79 17.44
N THR A 486 -4.02 -35.58 17.60
CA THR A 486 -5.25 -35.26 18.32
C THR A 486 -6.33 -34.66 17.44
N ASP A 487 -6.04 -33.55 16.79
CA ASP A 487 -7.00 -32.80 15.97
C ASP A 487 -7.10 -33.35 14.54
N GLY A 488 -6.05 -33.98 14.06
CA GLY A 488 -5.99 -34.57 12.74
C GLY A 488 -6.50 -36.02 12.73
N ILE A 489 -5.65 -36.92 12.24
CA ILE A 489 -5.97 -38.34 12.08
C ILE A 489 -6.31 -39.02 13.41
N GLY A 490 -5.73 -38.56 14.51
CA GLY A 490 -5.90 -39.16 15.83
C GLY A 490 -7.34 -39.21 16.33
N LYS A 491 -8.23 -38.31 15.84
CA LYS A 491 -9.66 -38.34 16.19
C LYS A 491 -10.34 -39.68 15.85
N ASP A 492 -9.94 -40.29 14.74
CA ASP A 492 -10.53 -41.52 14.23
C ASP A 492 -9.92 -42.78 14.87
N PHE A 493 -8.84 -42.62 15.67
CA PHE A 493 -8.10 -43.73 16.26
C PHE A 493 -7.86 -43.52 17.76
N PRO A 494 -8.87 -43.70 18.64
CA PRO A 494 -8.79 -43.44 20.09
C PRO A 494 -7.66 -44.15 20.82
N GLN A 495 -7.30 -45.36 20.39
CA GLN A 495 -6.22 -46.16 20.99
C GLN A 495 -4.85 -45.48 20.89
N TRP A 496 -4.60 -44.71 19.80
CA TRP A 496 -3.37 -43.99 19.61
C TRP A 496 -3.31 -42.73 20.47
N ARG A 497 -4.46 -42.07 20.67
CA ARG A 497 -4.58 -40.92 21.58
C ARG A 497 -4.14 -41.30 22.98
N GLN A 498 -4.61 -42.47 23.51
CA GLN A 498 -4.22 -42.95 24.84
C GLN A 498 -2.71 -43.24 24.95
N GLN A 499 -2.10 -43.78 23.90
CA GLN A 499 -0.65 -44.01 23.87
C GLN A 499 0.17 -42.71 23.85
N ALA A 500 -0.39 -41.58 23.35
CA ALA A 500 0.27 -40.31 23.30
C ALA A 500 0.34 -39.58 24.68
N ILE A 501 -0.56 -39.87 25.62
CA ILE A 501 -0.63 -39.23 26.93
C ILE A 501 0.73 -39.17 27.66
N PRO A 502 1.48 -40.25 27.82
CA PRO A 502 2.79 -40.20 28.51
C PRO A 502 3.81 -39.29 27.80
N VAL A 503 3.73 -39.21 26.45
CA VAL A 503 4.64 -38.37 25.67
C VAL A 503 4.23 -36.91 25.80
N PHE A 504 2.94 -36.58 25.76
CA PHE A 504 2.48 -35.21 25.99
C PHE A 504 2.83 -34.71 27.38
N VAL A 505 2.68 -35.52 28.43
CA VAL A 505 3.12 -35.15 29.78
C VAL A 505 4.63 -34.82 29.81
N LYS A 506 5.44 -35.54 29.04
CA LYS A 506 6.87 -35.22 28.89
C LYS A 506 7.08 -33.92 28.14
N LEU A 507 6.32 -33.66 27.06
CA LEU A 507 6.42 -32.44 26.24
C LEU A 507 5.96 -31.16 26.96
N LEU A 508 5.27 -31.24 28.10
CA LEU A 508 4.99 -30.10 28.96
C LEU A 508 6.27 -29.42 29.49
N ASN A 509 7.39 -30.14 29.48
CA ASN A 509 8.70 -29.61 29.85
C ASN A 509 9.64 -29.44 28.64
N ASP A 510 9.10 -29.36 27.43
CA ASP A 510 9.91 -29.12 26.23
C ASP A 510 10.61 -27.74 26.32
N PRO A 511 11.86 -27.61 25.86
CA PRO A 511 12.56 -26.32 25.84
C PRO A 511 11.85 -25.27 25.01
N ASN A 512 11.12 -25.66 23.95
CA ASN A 512 10.37 -24.75 23.09
C ASN A 512 8.96 -24.47 23.65
N GLU A 513 8.56 -23.20 23.70
CA GLU A 513 7.29 -22.75 24.27
C GLU A 513 6.08 -23.23 23.46
N ASP A 514 6.17 -23.18 22.14
CA ASP A 514 5.08 -23.58 21.25
C ASP A 514 4.79 -25.09 21.37
N VAL A 515 5.83 -25.90 21.54
CA VAL A 515 5.68 -27.33 21.79
C VAL A 515 4.99 -27.59 23.13
N ARG A 516 5.37 -26.84 24.19
CA ARG A 516 4.69 -26.94 25.51
C ARG A 516 3.22 -26.55 25.40
N LEU A 517 2.92 -25.49 24.64
CA LEU A 517 1.55 -25.02 24.41
C LEU A 517 0.72 -26.06 23.63
N SER A 518 1.26 -26.61 22.54
CA SER A 518 0.63 -27.71 21.80
C SER A 518 0.36 -28.90 22.71
N ALA A 519 1.36 -29.38 23.44
CA ALA A 519 1.19 -30.50 24.36
C ALA A 519 0.14 -30.23 25.45
N THR A 520 0.08 -29.00 25.98
CA THR A 520 -0.92 -28.56 26.95
C THR A 520 -2.33 -28.66 26.40
N ASN A 521 -2.56 -28.09 25.23
CA ASN A 521 -3.86 -28.07 24.57
C ASN A 521 -4.32 -29.49 24.24
N GLN A 522 -3.42 -30.29 23.66
CA GLN A 522 -3.72 -31.64 23.26
C GLN A 522 -3.99 -32.55 24.45
N LEU A 523 -3.25 -32.40 25.57
CA LEU A 523 -3.49 -33.19 26.78
C LEU A 523 -4.85 -32.83 27.41
N LYS A 524 -5.25 -31.55 27.43
CA LYS A 524 -6.59 -31.13 27.88
C LYS A 524 -7.71 -31.76 27.06
N GLU A 525 -7.52 -31.89 25.76
CA GLU A 525 -8.52 -32.46 24.87
C GLU A 525 -8.64 -33.98 25.02
N ILE A 526 -7.50 -34.69 25.11
CA ILE A 526 -7.47 -36.16 25.17
C ILE A 526 -7.87 -36.70 26.53
N ASP A 527 -7.28 -36.12 27.61
CA ASP A 527 -7.46 -36.59 28.98
C ASP A 527 -7.38 -35.39 29.96
N PRO A 528 -8.54 -34.73 30.21
CA PRO A 528 -8.60 -33.64 31.18
C PRO A 528 -8.13 -34.03 32.59
N ALA A 529 -8.29 -35.30 32.97
CA ALA A 529 -7.85 -35.79 34.28
C ALA A 529 -6.31 -35.87 34.35
N ALA A 530 -5.66 -36.37 33.29
CA ALA A 530 -4.21 -36.36 33.20
C ALA A 530 -3.66 -34.92 33.12
N ALA A 531 -4.33 -34.01 32.42
CA ALA A 531 -3.97 -32.60 32.39
C ALA A 531 -4.01 -31.95 33.79
N ALA A 532 -5.11 -32.17 34.52
CA ALA A 532 -5.25 -31.67 35.90
C ALA A 532 -4.18 -32.26 36.85
N LYS A 533 -3.87 -33.54 36.71
CA LYS A 533 -2.79 -34.20 37.48
C LYS A 533 -1.41 -33.63 37.14
N ALA A 534 -1.20 -33.19 35.91
CA ALA A 534 0.02 -32.52 35.48
C ALA A 534 0.07 -31.01 35.89
N GLY A 535 -0.93 -30.52 36.62
CA GLY A 535 -1.00 -29.13 37.09
C GLY A 535 -1.52 -28.12 36.08
N ILE A 536 -2.09 -28.56 34.97
CA ILE A 536 -2.69 -27.72 33.94
C ILE A 536 -4.12 -27.38 34.36
N LYS A 537 -4.44 -26.10 34.43
CA LYS A 537 -5.78 -25.55 34.74
C LYS A 537 -6.65 -25.37 33.51
#